data_1af4ffec4b8c9883a27699a57d860d5b
#
_entry.id   1af4ffec4b8c9883a27699a57d860d5b
#
_cell.length_a   1.000
_cell.length_b   1.000
_cell.length_c   1.000
_cell.angle_alpha   90.00
_cell.angle_beta   90.00
_cell.angle_gamma   90.00
#
_symmetry.space_group_name_H-M   'P 1'
#
loop_
_entity.id
_entity.type
_entity.pdbx_description
1 polymer ?
#
loop_
_entity_poly.entity_id
_entity_poly.type
_entity_poly.pdbx_seq_one_letter_code
_entity_poly.pdbx_strand_id
1 'polypeptide(L)'
;NDQGYVVSETATELEAGTRKAPSWEDWYNWGDTQKETDKADCEHQEKEIQTTRTYEYDDNWELTRCTEKAEGGKKTVHNYTYDKIGNRTSYEKIEDGVSKAKYNYKYNDSNQLIKRTNAKIWGDPGTTYSYDKDGNLIQECDKTNSADPVTYEYTAENRLAVVKQGGTVLMAAMYDGDNNRVFELDNTYKWEDCYGDEVLIPANQRTEDGNSPKEQLASLVKGGFNAKGYTLTEYINDINRENTEVLAEYGADEKVRQAYTYGESGIGERVSVDKSEESSYYLYDGRNSVTGILT
;
A
#
# COMPACT_ATOMS: atom_id res chain seq x y z
N ASN A 1 -2.81 -28.76 -2.18
CA ASN A 1 -3.39 -30.01 -1.69
C ASN A 1 -4.61 -30.40 -2.53
N ASP A 2 -5.24 -31.52 -2.24
CA ASP A 2 -6.38 -32.06 -3.01
C ASP A 2 -7.64 -31.16 -3.01
N GLN A 3 -7.68 -30.18 -2.12
CA GLN A 3 -8.76 -29.17 -2.01
C GLN A 3 -8.41 -27.86 -2.73
N GLY A 4 -7.29 -27.79 -3.44
CA GLY A 4 -6.85 -26.60 -4.17
C GLY A 4 -6.19 -25.52 -3.30
N TYR A 5 -5.90 -25.78 -2.03
CA TYR A 5 -5.18 -24.82 -1.20
C TYR A 5 -3.67 -24.90 -1.42
N VAL A 6 -3.01 -23.75 -1.47
CA VAL A 6 -1.56 -23.67 -1.55
C VAL A 6 -0.96 -24.10 -0.22
N VAL A 7 -0.12 -25.13 -0.25
CA VAL A 7 0.59 -25.64 0.96
C VAL A 7 2.06 -25.24 0.97
N SER A 8 2.63 -24.96 -0.19
CA SER A 8 4.00 -24.45 -0.31
C SER A 8 4.16 -23.70 -1.63
N GLU A 9 4.95 -22.66 -1.60
CA GLU A 9 5.41 -21.94 -2.79
C GLU A 9 6.89 -21.56 -2.62
N THR A 10 7.60 -21.36 -3.74
CA THR A 10 8.96 -20.85 -3.75
C THR A 10 9.01 -19.69 -4.73
N ALA A 11 9.42 -18.52 -4.25
CA ALA A 11 9.67 -17.34 -5.06
C ALA A 11 11.17 -17.06 -5.11
N THR A 12 11.67 -16.64 -6.27
CA THR A 12 13.01 -16.10 -6.41
C THR A 12 12.89 -14.59 -6.53
N GLU A 13 13.52 -13.86 -5.64
CA GLU A 13 13.53 -12.40 -5.60
C GLU A 13 14.96 -11.92 -5.86
N LEU A 14 15.09 -10.82 -6.62
CA LEU A 14 16.37 -10.12 -6.78
C LEU A 14 16.51 -9.14 -5.60
N GLU A 15 17.53 -9.32 -4.77
CA GLU A 15 17.86 -8.34 -3.73
C GLU A 15 18.62 -7.19 -4.39
N ALA A 16 18.04 -5.99 -4.41
CA ALA A 16 18.75 -4.79 -4.83
C ALA A 16 19.99 -4.62 -3.94
N GLY A 17 21.16 -4.59 -4.56
CA GLY A 17 22.42 -4.42 -3.84
C GLY A 17 22.36 -3.16 -2.97
N THR A 18 22.60 -3.29 -1.67
CA THR A 18 22.67 -2.16 -0.76
C THR A 18 23.77 -1.21 -1.23
N ARG A 19 23.40 -0.02 -1.72
CA ARG A 19 24.35 1.07 -1.94
C ARG A 19 25.01 1.36 -0.60
N LYS A 20 26.30 1.11 -0.50
CA LYS A 20 27.10 1.59 0.61
C LYS A 20 27.14 3.11 0.48
N ALA A 21 26.54 3.81 1.42
CA ALA A 21 26.65 5.27 1.44
C ALA A 21 28.15 5.63 1.38
N PRO A 22 28.55 6.60 0.53
CA PRO A 22 29.94 7.07 0.48
C PRO A 22 30.37 7.48 1.89
N SER A 23 31.56 7.07 2.30
CA SER A 23 32.11 7.54 3.58
C SER A 23 32.39 9.03 3.47
N TRP A 24 32.42 9.74 4.60
CA TRP A 24 32.77 11.18 4.62
C TRP A 24 34.18 11.44 4.01
N GLU A 25 35.05 10.46 3.97
CA GLU A 25 36.37 10.52 3.33
C GLU A 25 36.27 10.56 1.80
N ASP A 26 35.22 9.95 1.23
CA ASP A 26 34.97 9.98 -0.21
C ASP A 26 34.54 11.38 -0.69
N TRP A 27 33.91 12.17 0.18
CA TRP A 27 33.51 13.56 -0.10
C TRP A 27 34.67 14.54 -0.07
N TYR A 28 35.75 14.28 0.70
CA TYR A 28 36.90 15.17 0.84
C TYR A 28 37.83 15.08 -0.37
N ASN A 29 37.81 13.99 -1.11
CA ASN A 29 38.68 13.78 -2.26
C ASN A 29 38.06 14.19 -3.61
N TRP A 30 36.87 14.80 -3.61
CA TRP A 30 36.19 15.25 -4.83
C TRP A 30 36.59 16.65 -5.32
N GLY A 31 37.60 17.27 -4.75
CA GLY A 31 38.18 18.52 -5.18
C GLY A 31 39.50 18.29 -5.93
N ASP A 32 39.46 18.20 -7.24
CA ASP A 32 40.53 18.19 -8.23
C ASP A 32 40.80 16.81 -8.87
N THR A 33 40.05 16.55 -9.92
CA THR A 33 40.59 16.11 -11.23
C THR A 33 39.42 15.74 -12.16
N GLN A 34 39.21 16.56 -13.22
CA GLN A 34 38.56 16.08 -14.43
C GLN A 34 39.36 14.91 -15.00
N LYS A 35 38.85 13.75 -14.89
CA LYS A 35 39.11 12.63 -15.80
C LYS A 35 37.81 11.92 -16.11
N GLU A 36 37.34 12.14 -17.34
CA GLU A 36 36.55 11.17 -18.09
C GLU A 36 37.33 9.85 -18.13
N THR A 37 37.13 9.00 -17.18
CA THR A 37 37.31 7.56 -17.25
C THR A 37 36.85 6.98 -15.95
N ASP A 38 36.02 6.00 -16.09
CA ASP A 38 35.48 5.10 -15.10
C ASP A 38 34.05 5.45 -14.69
N LYS A 39 33.13 5.24 -15.66
CA LYS A 39 31.98 4.39 -15.36
C LYS A 39 32.59 3.03 -14.98
N ALA A 40 33.32 3.01 -13.86
CA ALA A 40 33.73 1.77 -13.25
C ALA A 40 32.45 1.05 -12.91
N ASP A 41 32.27 -0.07 -13.55
CA ASP A 41 31.36 -1.13 -13.27
C ASP A 41 31.06 -1.23 -11.77
N CYS A 42 30.04 -0.49 -11.31
CA CYS A 42 29.27 -0.95 -10.20
C CYS A 42 28.56 -2.17 -10.74
N GLU A 43 29.24 -3.31 -10.77
CA GLU A 43 28.60 -4.60 -10.86
C GLU A 43 27.61 -4.64 -9.69
N HIS A 44 26.36 -4.30 -10.00
CA HIS A 44 25.23 -4.65 -9.18
C HIS A 44 25.19 -6.18 -9.22
N GLN A 45 25.86 -6.83 -8.30
CA GLN A 45 25.63 -8.24 -8.07
C GLN A 45 24.24 -8.32 -7.45
N GLU A 46 23.22 -8.37 -8.32
CA GLU A 46 21.88 -8.77 -7.95
C GLU A 46 22.00 -10.19 -7.42
N LYS A 47 21.75 -10.34 -6.11
CA LYS A 47 21.74 -11.65 -5.51
C LYS A 47 20.35 -12.22 -5.59
N GLU A 48 20.18 -13.29 -6.31
CA GLU A 48 18.95 -14.07 -6.27
C GLU A 48 18.77 -14.68 -4.89
N ILE A 49 17.65 -14.39 -4.23
CA ILE A 49 17.26 -14.99 -2.97
C ILE A 49 16.03 -15.85 -3.22
N GLN A 50 16.16 -17.15 -2.99
CA GLN A 50 14.99 -18.03 -2.99
C GLN A 50 14.32 -17.99 -1.62
N THR A 51 13.03 -17.65 -1.61
CA THR A 51 12.19 -17.68 -0.44
C THR A 51 11.13 -18.76 -0.58
N THR A 52 11.13 -19.71 0.36
CA THR A 52 10.11 -20.75 0.44
C THR A 52 9.09 -20.37 1.50
N ARG A 53 7.80 -20.39 1.13
CA ARG A 53 6.66 -20.23 2.03
C ARG A 53 5.92 -21.54 2.17
N THR A 54 5.59 -21.93 3.41
CA THR A 54 4.76 -23.09 3.71
C THR A 54 3.57 -22.66 4.54
N TYR A 55 2.42 -23.27 4.29
CA TYR A 55 1.13 -22.87 4.84
C TYR A 55 0.48 -24.05 5.55
N GLU A 56 -0.06 -23.80 6.75
CA GLU A 56 -0.83 -24.75 7.54
C GLU A 56 -2.24 -24.21 7.75
N TYR A 57 -3.23 -25.07 7.65
CA TYR A 57 -4.64 -24.74 7.77
C TYR A 57 -5.28 -25.62 8.86
N ASP A 58 -6.35 -25.13 9.47
CA ASP A 58 -7.19 -25.92 10.36
C ASP A 58 -8.24 -26.74 9.60
N ASP A 59 -9.14 -27.40 10.34
CA ASP A 59 -10.21 -28.21 9.78
C ASP A 59 -11.28 -27.39 9.04
N ASN A 60 -11.36 -26.08 9.30
CA ASN A 60 -12.22 -25.12 8.61
C ASN A 60 -11.56 -24.47 7.39
N TRP A 61 -10.34 -24.90 7.06
CA TRP A 61 -9.51 -24.33 5.99
C TRP A 61 -9.07 -22.88 6.23
N GLU A 62 -9.01 -22.46 7.48
CA GLU A 62 -8.48 -21.18 7.87
C GLU A 62 -6.94 -21.28 8.01
N LEU A 63 -6.21 -20.30 7.46
CA LEU A 63 -4.75 -20.28 7.51
C LEU A 63 -4.29 -20.04 8.96
N THR A 64 -3.78 -21.07 9.62
CA THR A 64 -3.30 -20.97 11.00
C THR A 64 -1.83 -20.60 11.10
N ARG A 65 -1.04 -20.93 10.05
CA ARG A 65 0.38 -20.63 10.03
C ARG A 65 0.92 -20.44 8.62
N CYS A 66 1.78 -19.42 8.48
CA CYS A 66 2.67 -19.27 7.33
C CYS A 66 4.12 -19.24 7.83
N THR A 67 5.00 -20.04 7.22
CA THR A 67 6.44 -20.02 7.50
C THR A 67 7.16 -19.59 6.25
N GLU A 68 7.92 -18.51 6.34
CA GLU A 68 8.79 -18.02 5.28
C GLU A 68 10.26 -18.34 5.64
N LYS A 69 10.99 -18.84 4.67
CA LYS A 69 12.41 -19.14 4.81
C LYS A 69 13.14 -18.70 3.55
N ALA A 70 13.96 -17.68 3.68
CA ALA A 70 14.89 -17.28 2.64
C ALA A 70 16.15 -18.15 2.68
N GLU A 71 16.74 -18.44 1.53
CA GLU A 71 17.99 -19.19 1.43
C GLU A 71 19.13 -18.42 2.12
N GLY A 72 19.76 -19.03 3.12
CA GLY A 72 20.80 -18.38 3.96
C GLY A 72 20.29 -17.23 4.83
N GLY A 73 18.97 -16.98 4.84
CA GLY A 73 18.32 -15.89 5.54
C GLY A 73 17.57 -16.30 6.80
N LYS A 74 16.82 -15.32 7.34
CA LYS A 74 16.01 -15.48 8.54
C LYS A 74 14.78 -16.36 8.26
N LYS A 75 14.35 -17.06 9.30
CA LYS A 75 13.06 -17.74 9.31
C LYS A 75 12.01 -16.83 9.95
N THR A 76 10.96 -16.52 9.21
CA THR A 76 9.80 -15.78 9.72
C THR A 76 8.60 -16.72 9.81
N VAL A 77 7.89 -16.67 10.95
CA VAL A 77 6.67 -17.43 11.17
C VAL A 77 5.54 -16.47 11.52
N HIS A 78 4.42 -16.63 10.83
CA HIS A 78 3.18 -15.92 11.08
C HIS A 78 2.15 -16.92 11.61
N ASN A 79 1.64 -16.69 12.82
CA ASN A 79 0.59 -17.51 13.43
C ASN A 79 -0.71 -16.71 13.49
N TYR A 80 -1.82 -17.38 13.25
CA TYR A 80 -3.17 -16.81 13.25
C TYR A 80 -4.10 -17.69 14.06
N THR A 81 -5.08 -17.09 14.73
CA THR A 81 -6.20 -17.81 15.35
C THR A 81 -7.49 -17.13 14.99
N TYR A 82 -8.57 -17.91 14.96
CA TYR A 82 -9.88 -17.48 14.52
C TYR A 82 -10.95 -17.80 15.57
N ASP A 83 -12.08 -17.15 15.50
CA ASP A 83 -13.29 -17.54 16.22
C ASP A 83 -14.09 -18.55 15.40
N LYS A 84 -15.24 -18.98 15.92
CA LYS A 84 -16.07 -20.01 15.28
C LYS A 84 -16.71 -19.62 13.95
N ILE A 85 -16.67 -18.34 13.59
CA ILE A 85 -17.26 -17.76 12.39
C ILE A 85 -16.22 -17.19 11.44
N GLY A 86 -14.93 -17.46 11.70
CA GLY A 86 -13.82 -17.11 10.80
C GLY A 86 -13.19 -15.73 11.04
N ASN A 87 -13.58 -15.00 12.08
CA ASN A 87 -12.90 -13.74 12.39
C ASN A 87 -11.55 -14.02 13.04
N ARG A 88 -10.48 -13.37 12.55
CA ARG A 88 -9.15 -13.53 13.10
C ARG A 88 -9.04 -12.90 14.50
N THR A 89 -8.86 -13.72 15.53
CA THR A 89 -8.77 -13.29 16.93
C THR A 89 -7.37 -12.93 17.39
N SER A 90 -6.33 -13.52 16.76
CA SER A 90 -4.94 -13.13 17.02
C SER A 90 -4.03 -13.23 15.80
N TYR A 91 -2.92 -12.51 15.86
CA TYR A 91 -1.80 -12.59 14.92
C TYR A 91 -0.50 -12.48 15.70
N GLU A 92 0.48 -13.31 15.36
CA GLU A 92 1.83 -13.21 15.89
C GLU A 92 2.87 -13.41 14.78
N LYS A 93 3.86 -12.49 14.71
CA LYS A 93 5.05 -12.59 13.86
C LYS A 93 6.26 -12.97 14.71
N ILE A 94 6.94 -14.04 14.33
CA ILE A 94 8.13 -14.55 14.98
C ILE A 94 9.27 -14.56 13.96
N GLU A 95 10.38 -13.91 14.26
CA GLU A 95 11.61 -13.94 13.46
C GLU A 95 12.71 -14.62 14.25
N ASP A 96 13.30 -15.68 13.68
CA ASP A 96 14.35 -16.50 14.30
C ASP A 96 14.03 -16.93 15.76
N GLY A 97 12.76 -17.29 15.99
CA GLY A 97 12.27 -17.71 17.30
C GLY A 97 11.91 -16.57 18.26
N VAL A 98 12.07 -15.32 17.84
CA VAL A 98 11.75 -14.15 18.66
C VAL A 98 10.44 -13.51 18.17
N SER A 99 9.43 -13.41 19.06
CA SER A 99 8.18 -12.71 18.77
C SER A 99 8.46 -11.22 18.50
N LYS A 100 8.21 -10.74 17.29
CA LYS A 100 8.39 -9.34 16.87
C LYS A 100 7.09 -8.53 17.00
N ALA A 101 5.97 -9.11 16.65
CA ALA A 101 4.65 -8.48 16.76
C ALA A 101 3.63 -9.49 17.26
N LYS A 102 2.71 -9.05 18.10
CA LYS A 102 1.56 -9.85 18.53
C LYS A 102 0.37 -8.96 18.78
N TYR A 103 -0.76 -9.26 18.11
CA TYR A 103 -1.98 -8.49 18.18
C TYR A 103 -3.17 -9.39 18.53
N ASN A 104 -4.11 -8.83 19.31
CA ASN A 104 -5.43 -9.42 19.54
C ASN A 104 -6.49 -8.52 18.90
N TYR A 105 -7.56 -9.14 18.42
CA TYR A 105 -8.66 -8.49 17.72
C TYR A 105 -9.98 -8.80 18.40
N LYS A 106 -10.89 -7.82 18.45
CA LYS A 106 -12.25 -7.97 18.96
C LYS A 106 -13.24 -7.49 17.92
N TYR A 107 -14.33 -8.24 17.80
CA TYR A 107 -15.42 -7.97 16.86
C TYR A 107 -16.72 -7.72 17.61
N ASN A 108 -17.67 -7.04 16.97
CA ASN A 108 -19.05 -6.93 17.43
C ASN A 108 -19.90 -8.06 16.84
N ASP A 109 -21.20 -8.06 17.20
CA ASP A 109 -22.16 -9.09 16.75
C ASP A 109 -22.44 -9.04 15.24
N SER A 110 -22.02 -7.97 14.56
CA SER A 110 -22.07 -7.81 13.10
C SER A 110 -20.75 -8.20 12.40
N ASN A 111 -19.82 -8.87 13.11
CA ASN A 111 -18.50 -9.28 12.61
C ASN A 111 -17.59 -8.12 12.19
N GLN A 112 -17.83 -6.91 12.71
CA GLN A 112 -16.98 -5.75 12.45
C GLN A 112 -15.89 -5.66 13.52
N LEU A 113 -14.65 -5.42 13.10
CA LEU A 113 -13.50 -5.24 13.99
C LEU A 113 -13.69 -3.95 14.82
N ILE A 114 -13.89 -4.07 16.12
CA ILE A 114 -14.08 -2.90 17.00
C ILE A 114 -12.82 -2.54 17.79
N LYS A 115 -11.86 -3.45 17.92
CA LYS A 115 -10.62 -3.17 18.66
C LYS A 115 -9.47 -4.08 18.23
N ARG A 116 -8.27 -3.49 18.11
CA ARG A 116 -6.98 -4.18 17.98
C ARG A 116 -6.08 -3.75 19.15
N THR A 117 -5.40 -4.69 19.80
CA THR A 117 -4.43 -4.43 20.86
C THR A 117 -3.10 -5.10 20.57
N ASN A 118 -2.00 -4.47 20.99
CA ASN A 118 -0.68 -5.07 20.97
C ASN A 118 -0.50 -5.95 22.22
N ALA A 119 -0.57 -7.28 22.05
CA ALA A 119 -0.49 -8.23 23.17
C ALA A 119 0.90 -8.30 23.82
N LYS A 120 1.91 -7.65 23.26
CA LYS A 120 3.27 -7.53 23.85
C LYS A 120 3.37 -6.36 24.85
N ILE A 121 2.37 -5.48 24.87
CA ILE A 121 2.34 -4.32 25.76
C ILE A 121 1.26 -4.56 26.82
N TRP A 122 1.67 -4.62 28.08
CA TRP A 122 0.71 -4.79 29.19
C TRP A 122 -0.16 -3.55 29.32
N GLY A 123 -1.49 -3.76 29.35
CA GLY A 123 -2.45 -2.66 29.47
C GLY A 123 -2.58 -1.80 28.20
N ASP A 124 -2.13 -2.29 27.04
CA ASP A 124 -2.27 -1.56 25.77
C ASP A 124 -3.74 -1.14 25.53
N PRO A 125 -4.02 0.17 25.42
CA PRO A 125 -5.38 0.63 25.14
C PRO A 125 -5.82 0.29 23.71
N GLY A 126 -4.88 0.12 22.80
CA GLY A 126 -5.07 -0.31 21.42
C GLY A 126 -5.73 0.71 20.52
N THR A 127 -6.06 0.25 19.31
CA THR A 127 -6.80 1.00 18.30
C THR A 127 -8.27 0.57 18.34
N THR A 128 -9.19 1.52 18.30
CA THR A 128 -10.65 1.29 18.25
C THR A 128 -11.22 1.72 16.91
N TYR A 129 -12.27 1.03 16.46
CA TYR A 129 -12.93 1.23 15.18
C TYR A 129 -14.41 1.45 15.39
N SER A 130 -15.02 2.38 14.66
CA SER A 130 -16.45 2.70 14.74
C SER A 130 -17.06 2.66 13.34
N TYR A 131 -18.31 2.25 13.25
CA TYR A 131 -19.02 2.03 11.98
C TYR A 131 -20.34 2.78 11.98
N ASP A 132 -20.82 3.15 10.79
CA ASP A 132 -22.16 3.62 10.58
C ASP A 132 -23.19 2.46 10.51
N LYS A 133 -24.44 2.79 10.22
CA LYS A 133 -25.53 1.80 10.12
C LYS A 133 -25.44 0.92 8.86
N ASP A 134 -24.74 1.41 7.84
CA ASP A 134 -24.54 0.71 6.57
C ASP A 134 -23.30 -0.20 6.60
N GLY A 135 -22.55 -0.17 7.73
CA GLY A 135 -21.38 -0.98 7.95
C GLY A 135 -20.06 -0.33 7.51
N ASN A 136 -20.08 0.92 7.09
CA ASN A 136 -18.90 1.65 6.70
C ASN A 136 -18.06 2.04 7.92
N LEU A 137 -16.74 1.89 7.86
CA LEU A 137 -15.82 2.36 8.89
C LEU A 137 -15.80 3.90 8.89
N ILE A 138 -16.30 4.53 9.97
CA ILE A 138 -16.34 6.00 10.07
C ILE A 138 -15.22 6.59 10.92
N GLN A 139 -14.59 5.79 11.78
CA GLN A 139 -13.49 6.27 12.61
C GLN A 139 -12.53 5.14 13.01
N GLU A 140 -11.25 5.46 12.96
CA GLU A 140 -10.17 4.70 13.58
C GLU A 140 -9.45 5.60 14.58
N CYS A 141 -9.32 5.14 15.83
CA CYS A 141 -8.69 5.89 16.90
C CYS A 141 -7.62 5.05 17.58
N ASP A 142 -6.36 5.40 17.37
CA ASP A 142 -5.24 4.82 18.08
C ASP A 142 -5.12 5.44 19.47
N LYS A 143 -5.46 4.66 20.51
CA LYS A 143 -5.39 5.08 21.90
C LYS A 143 -3.98 4.97 22.51
N THR A 144 -3.01 4.46 21.74
CA THR A 144 -1.63 4.29 22.22
C THR A 144 -0.81 5.56 22.11
N ASN A 145 -1.27 6.51 21.33
CA ASN A 145 -0.66 7.82 21.13
C ASN A 145 -1.70 8.94 21.24
N SER A 146 -1.24 10.19 21.19
CA SER A 146 -2.09 11.38 21.26
C SER A 146 -2.48 11.92 19.88
N ALA A 147 -2.32 11.13 18.83
CA ALA A 147 -2.72 11.54 17.48
C ALA A 147 -4.25 11.62 17.38
N ASP A 148 -4.73 12.58 16.62
CA ASP A 148 -6.15 12.70 16.32
C ASP A 148 -6.66 11.45 15.59
N PRO A 149 -7.92 11.07 15.85
CA PRO A 149 -8.54 9.97 15.13
C PRO A 149 -8.57 10.22 13.61
N VAL A 150 -8.41 9.13 12.85
CA VAL A 150 -8.73 9.14 11.44
C VAL A 150 -10.24 8.95 11.27
N THR A 151 -10.86 9.79 10.46
CA THR A 151 -12.30 9.76 10.17
C THR A 151 -12.53 9.56 8.68
N TYR A 152 -13.61 8.87 8.34
CA TYR A 152 -13.97 8.48 6.99
C TYR A 152 -15.39 8.98 6.68
N GLU A 153 -15.57 9.65 5.56
CA GLU A 153 -16.87 10.11 5.07
C GLU A 153 -17.19 9.38 3.76
N TYR A 154 -18.46 9.01 3.58
CA TYR A 154 -18.90 8.24 2.42
C TYR A 154 -19.97 9.00 1.63
N THR A 155 -20.08 8.68 0.34
CA THR A 155 -21.21 9.11 -0.50
C THR A 155 -22.49 8.36 -0.09
N ALA A 156 -23.63 8.78 -0.64
CA ALA A 156 -24.90 8.09 -0.43
C ALA A 156 -24.89 6.63 -0.98
N GLU A 157 -24.00 6.35 -1.92
CA GLU A 157 -23.80 5.02 -2.53
C GLU A 157 -22.71 4.20 -1.80
N ASN A 158 -22.34 4.60 -0.56
CA ASN A 158 -21.32 3.93 0.27
C ASN A 158 -19.92 3.91 -0.37
N ARG A 159 -19.55 4.95 -1.15
CA ARG A 159 -18.19 5.11 -1.68
C ARG A 159 -17.40 6.04 -0.76
N LEU A 160 -16.16 5.67 -0.44
CA LEU A 160 -15.28 6.48 0.40
C LEU A 160 -14.96 7.81 -0.28
N ALA A 161 -15.50 8.89 0.27
CA ALA A 161 -15.37 10.24 -0.32
C ALA A 161 -14.25 11.06 0.32
N VAL A 162 -14.08 10.98 1.64
CA VAL A 162 -13.09 11.80 2.35
C VAL A 162 -12.47 11.03 3.51
N VAL A 163 -11.15 11.18 3.67
CA VAL A 163 -10.41 10.71 4.85
C VAL A 163 -9.77 11.93 5.51
N LYS A 164 -9.93 12.06 6.82
CA LYS A 164 -9.37 13.16 7.62
C LYS A 164 -8.64 12.62 8.84
N GLN A 165 -7.61 13.35 9.28
CA GLN A 165 -7.02 13.18 10.60
C GLN A 165 -6.96 14.54 11.28
N GLY A 166 -7.65 14.68 12.42
CA GLY A 166 -7.87 15.99 13.02
C GLY A 166 -8.60 16.92 12.05
N GLY A 167 -8.07 18.11 11.82
CA GLY A 167 -8.58 19.06 10.83
C GLY A 167 -8.03 18.90 9.42
N THR A 168 -7.12 17.94 9.19
CA THR A 168 -6.40 17.78 7.92
C THR A 168 -7.11 16.73 7.06
N VAL A 169 -7.44 17.08 5.82
CA VAL A 169 -7.88 16.12 4.80
C VAL A 169 -6.66 15.33 4.34
N LEU A 170 -6.71 14.01 4.44
CA LEU A 170 -5.67 13.11 3.94
C LEU A 170 -5.94 12.72 2.50
N MET A 171 -7.21 12.47 2.17
CA MET A 171 -7.64 12.07 0.83
C MET A 171 -9.06 12.58 0.61
N ALA A 172 -9.38 12.93 -0.64
CA ALA A 172 -10.75 13.14 -1.11
C ALA A 172 -10.93 12.52 -2.49
N ALA A 173 -12.07 11.88 -2.74
CA ALA A 173 -12.37 11.21 -3.99
C ALA A 173 -13.74 11.59 -4.55
N MET A 174 -13.86 11.62 -5.87
CA MET A 174 -15.12 11.76 -6.60
C MET A 174 -15.37 10.55 -7.49
N TYR A 175 -16.64 10.28 -7.69
CA TYR A 175 -17.13 9.14 -8.47
C TYR A 175 -18.10 9.62 -9.55
N ASP A 176 -18.13 8.91 -10.67
CA ASP A 176 -19.15 9.11 -11.70
C ASP A 176 -20.50 8.47 -11.31
N GLY A 177 -21.49 8.55 -12.21
CA GLY A 177 -22.82 7.98 -11.99
C GLY A 177 -22.85 6.44 -11.89
N ASP A 178 -21.80 5.77 -12.36
CA ASP A 178 -21.62 4.32 -12.32
C ASP A 178 -20.73 3.86 -11.16
N ASN A 179 -20.42 4.80 -10.25
CA ASN A 179 -19.56 4.57 -9.07
C ASN A 179 -18.09 4.25 -9.38
N ASN A 180 -17.59 4.62 -10.54
CA ASN A 180 -16.15 4.57 -10.84
C ASN A 180 -15.48 5.80 -10.26
N ARG A 181 -14.31 5.65 -9.61
CA ARG A 181 -13.52 6.79 -9.17
C ARG A 181 -12.99 7.54 -10.39
N VAL A 182 -13.26 8.84 -10.46
CA VAL A 182 -12.79 9.69 -11.56
C VAL A 182 -11.72 10.66 -11.11
N PHE A 183 -11.75 11.11 -9.83
CA PHE A 183 -10.73 11.99 -9.27
C PHE A 183 -10.38 11.59 -7.85
N GLU A 184 -9.11 11.81 -7.49
CA GLU A 184 -8.61 11.71 -6.12
C GLU A 184 -7.67 12.87 -5.82
N LEU A 185 -7.81 13.43 -4.62
CA LEU A 185 -6.83 14.34 -4.02
C LEU A 185 -6.12 13.62 -2.89
N ASP A 186 -4.81 13.69 -2.90
CA ASP A 186 -3.94 13.17 -1.86
C ASP A 186 -3.11 14.32 -1.28
N ASN A 187 -2.94 14.37 0.04
CA ASN A 187 -2.15 15.39 0.71
C ASN A 187 -0.66 15.07 0.74
N THR A 188 -0.25 13.97 0.13
CA THR A 188 1.15 13.57 0.02
C THR A 188 1.65 13.77 -1.41
N TYR A 189 2.91 14.10 -1.52
CA TYR A 189 3.60 14.24 -2.80
C TYR A 189 4.77 13.27 -2.81
N LYS A 190 4.92 12.54 -3.89
CA LYS A 190 6.09 11.72 -4.15
C LYS A 190 7.07 12.53 -4.98
N TRP A 191 8.25 12.73 -4.45
CA TRP A 191 9.35 13.36 -5.14
C TRP A 191 10.51 12.37 -5.19
N GLU A 192 11.10 12.21 -6.35
CA GLU A 192 12.33 11.45 -6.48
C GLU A 192 13.49 12.34 -6.05
N ASP A 193 14.26 11.88 -5.08
CA ASP A 193 15.51 12.55 -4.72
C ASP A 193 16.54 12.37 -5.85
N CYS A 194 17.69 13.03 -5.71
CA CYS A 194 18.75 12.96 -6.70
C CYS A 194 19.37 11.54 -6.86
N TYR A 195 18.91 10.57 -6.06
CA TYR A 195 19.32 9.16 -6.11
C TYR A 195 18.20 8.23 -6.61
N GLY A 196 17.04 8.78 -6.96
CA GLY A 196 15.89 8.00 -7.44
C GLY A 196 15.00 7.44 -6.33
N ASP A 197 15.21 7.82 -5.05
CA ASP A 197 14.34 7.40 -3.96
C ASP A 197 13.12 8.31 -3.86
N GLU A 198 11.94 7.72 -3.69
CA GLU A 198 10.70 8.48 -3.48
C GLU A 198 10.67 9.09 -2.07
N VAL A 199 10.55 10.41 -2.00
CA VAL A 199 10.39 11.14 -0.73
C VAL A 199 8.98 11.70 -0.63
N LEU A 200 8.29 11.39 0.46
CA LEU A 200 6.99 11.97 0.77
C LEU A 200 7.16 13.37 1.36
N ILE A 201 6.65 14.39 0.67
CA ILE A 201 6.65 15.77 1.14
C ILE A 201 5.26 16.12 1.66
N PRO A 202 5.13 16.53 2.93
CA PRO A 202 3.86 16.98 3.47
C PRO A 202 3.26 18.14 2.66
N ALA A 203 1.94 18.15 2.52
CA ALA A 203 1.23 19.15 1.72
C ALA A 203 1.54 20.59 2.11
N ASN A 204 1.77 20.87 3.38
CA ASN A 204 2.09 22.21 3.88
C ASN A 204 3.46 22.75 3.47
N GLN A 205 4.34 21.91 2.91
CA GLN A 205 5.67 22.30 2.43
C GLN A 205 5.70 22.56 0.91
N ARG A 206 4.55 22.36 0.23
CA ARG A 206 4.44 22.53 -1.22
C ARG A 206 4.02 23.94 -1.59
N THR A 207 4.50 24.41 -2.73
CA THR A 207 4.07 25.66 -3.35
C THR A 207 3.35 25.38 -4.64
N GLU A 208 2.10 25.81 -4.75
CA GLU A 208 1.34 25.77 -5.98
C GLU A 208 0.61 27.10 -6.18
N ASP A 209 0.61 27.57 -7.40
CA ASP A 209 -0.06 28.81 -7.80
C ASP A 209 -1.27 28.47 -8.68
N GLY A 210 -2.44 29.01 -8.31
CA GLY A 210 -3.59 29.17 -9.20
C GLY A 210 -4.78 28.26 -8.98
N ASN A 211 -5.85 28.53 -9.72
CA ASN A 211 -7.10 27.78 -9.78
C ASN A 211 -6.91 26.48 -10.57
N SER A 212 -6.58 25.41 -9.89
CA SER A 212 -6.47 24.08 -10.52
C SER A 212 -7.79 23.31 -10.42
N PRO A 213 -8.03 22.29 -11.28
CA PRO A 213 -9.19 21.39 -11.16
C PRO A 213 -9.33 20.78 -9.76
N LYS A 214 -8.24 20.57 -9.03
CA LYS A 214 -8.26 20.08 -7.64
C LYS A 214 -8.91 21.03 -6.64
N GLU A 215 -8.87 22.36 -6.87
CA GLU A 215 -9.58 23.31 -6.01
C GLU A 215 -11.08 23.22 -6.20
N GLN A 216 -11.53 22.92 -7.41
CA GLN A 216 -12.95 22.66 -7.69
C GLN A 216 -13.40 21.38 -6.95
N LEU A 217 -12.61 20.29 -7.03
CA LEU A 217 -12.88 19.07 -6.28
C LEU A 217 -12.88 19.33 -4.76
N ALA A 218 -11.92 20.09 -4.26
CA ALA A 218 -11.86 20.45 -2.84
C ALA A 218 -13.10 21.21 -2.36
N SER A 219 -13.70 22.05 -3.21
CA SER A 219 -14.90 22.81 -2.87
C SER A 219 -16.14 21.92 -2.69
N LEU A 220 -16.13 20.72 -3.29
CA LEU A 220 -17.21 19.73 -3.15
C LEU A 220 -17.10 18.90 -1.87
N VAL A 221 -15.95 18.93 -1.21
CA VAL A 221 -15.77 18.23 0.08
C VAL A 221 -16.57 18.97 1.16
N LYS A 222 -17.37 18.23 1.90
CA LYS A 222 -18.21 18.79 2.97
C LYS A 222 -17.37 19.56 4.00
N GLY A 223 -17.69 20.84 4.17
CA GLY A 223 -16.92 21.75 5.02
C GLY A 223 -15.81 22.49 4.28
N GLY A 224 -15.51 22.09 3.03
CA GLY A 224 -14.49 22.69 2.18
C GLY A 224 -13.06 22.55 2.75
N PHE A 225 -12.08 22.59 1.90
CA PHE A 225 -10.68 22.74 2.32
C PHE A 225 -9.85 23.36 1.18
N ASN A 226 -8.70 23.93 1.52
CA ASN A 226 -7.76 24.43 0.53
C ASN A 226 -6.95 23.26 -0.02
N ALA A 227 -7.13 22.95 -1.30
CA ALA A 227 -6.42 21.88 -1.99
C ALA A 227 -4.98 22.26 -2.41
N LYS A 228 -4.53 23.48 -2.10
CA LYS A 228 -3.16 23.89 -2.39
C LYS A 228 -2.17 22.92 -1.75
N GLY A 229 -1.27 22.38 -2.54
CA GLY A 229 -0.31 21.38 -2.10
C GLY A 229 -0.80 19.94 -2.14
N TYR A 230 -2.06 19.67 -2.49
CA TYR A 230 -2.55 18.32 -2.74
C TYR A 230 -2.20 17.86 -4.15
N THR A 231 -1.92 16.58 -4.28
CA THR A 231 -1.76 15.93 -5.58
C THR A 231 -3.12 15.52 -6.12
N LEU A 232 -3.42 15.89 -7.36
CA LEU A 232 -4.60 15.43 -8.08
C LEU A 232 -4.22 14.22 -8.94
N THR A 233 -5.02 13.17 -8.84
CA THR A 233 -5.04 12.06 -9.79
C THR A 233 -6.39 12.01 -10.47
N GLU A 234 -6.41 12.00 -11.80
CA GLU A 234 -7.58 11.75 -12.63
C GLU A 234 -7.49 10.33 -13.19
N TYR A 235 -8.57 9.56 -13.07
CA TYR A 235 -8.63 8.17 -13.53
C TYR A 235 -9.38 8.07 -14.84
N ILE A 236 -8.78 7.46 -15.84
CA ILE A 236 -9.44 7.08 -17.10
C ILE A 236 -9.87 5.63 -16.97
N ASN A 237 -11.17 5.41 -17.02
CA ASN A 237 -11.79 4.12 -16.81
C ASN A 237 -12.27 3.50 -18.12
N ASP A 238 -12.00 2.21 -18.35
CA ASP A 238 -12.63 1.42 -19.41
C ASP A 238 -13.98 0.89 -18.92
N ILE A 239 -15.04 1.56 -19.35
CA ILE A 239 -16.42 1.20 -19.02
C ILE A 239 -17.03 0.16 -19.98
N ASN A 240 -16.30 -0.25 -21.01
CA ASN A 240 -16.78 -1.24 -21.99
C ASN A 240 -16.53 -2.69 -21.57
N ARG A 241 -15.76 -2.89 -20.51
CA ARG A 241 -15.53 -4.23 -19.93
C ARG A 241 -16.67 -4.61 -18.98
N GLU A 242 -16.84 -5.89 -18.75
CA GLU A 242 -17.83 -6.41 -17.79
C GLU A 242 -17.64 -5.80 -16.39
N ASN A 243 -16.39 -5.57 -15.99
CA ASN A 243 -16.02 -4.80 -14.81
C ASN A 243 -15.17 -3.62 -15.27
N THR A 244 -15.52 -2.44 -14.82
CA THR A 244 -14.76 -1.22 -15.12
C THR A 244 -13.32 -1.32 -14.59
N GLU A 245 -12.34 -1.02 -15.44
CA GLU A 245 -10.93 -1.06 -15.12
C GLU A 245 -10.25 0.28 -15.40
N VAL A 246 -9.33 0.69 -14.54
CA VAL A 246 -8.55 1.92 -14.73
C VAL A 246 -7.52 1.70 -15.83
N LEU A 247 -7.61 2.41 -16.94
CA LEU A 247 -6.63 2.35 -18.04
C LEU A 247 -5.42 3.25 -17.80
N ALA A 248 -5.63 4.42 -17.24
CA ALA A 248 -4.56 5.38 -17.01
C ALA A 248 -4.87 6.33 -15.86
N GLU A 249 -3.82 6.88 -15.29
CA GLU A 249 -3.85 7.91 -14.26
C GLU A 249 -3.12 9.15 -14.77
N TYR A 250 -3.77 10.31 -14.62
CA TYR A 250 -3.24 11.60 -15.03
C TYR A 250 -3.00 12.49 -13.80
N GLY A 251 -1.96 13.28 -13.86
CA GLY A 251 -1.73 14.33 -12.88
C GLY A 251 -2.47 15.62 -13.22
N ALA A 252 -2.42 16.61 -12.33
CA ALA A 252 -2.99 17.94 -12.54
C ALA A 252 -2.37 18.70 -13.73
N ASP A 253 -1.24 18.28 -14.24
CA ASP A 253 -0.54 18.80 -15.42
C ASP A 253 -0.96 18.10 -16.72
N GLU A 254 -2.05 17.31 -16.67
CA GLU A 254 -2.61 16.55 -17.80
C GLU A 254 -1.62 15.51 -18.39
N LYS A 255 -0.56 15.17 -17.65
CA LYS A 255 0.37 14.13 -18.06
C LYS A 255 0.01 12.79 -17.47
N VAL A 256 0.19 11.74 -18.26
CA VAL A 256 0.07 10.35 -17.80
C VAL A 256 1.11 10.10 -16.73
N ARG A 257 0.67 9.65 -15.56
CA ARG A 257 1.52 9.19 -14.45
C ARG A 257 1.81 7.72 -14.56
N GLN A 258 0.76 6.96 -14.87
CA GLN A 258 0.88 5.54 -15.14
C GLN A 258 -0.28 5.06 -16.03
N ALA A 259 -0.03 4.01 -16.80
CA ALA A 259 -1.02 3.34 -17.64
C ALA A 259 -0.97 1.84 -17.37
N TYR A 260 -2.09 1.15 -17.58
CA TYR A 260 -2.22 -0.27 -17.26
C TYR A 260 -2.64 -1.06 -18.49
N THR A 261 -2.06 -2.25 -18.63
CA THR A 261 -2.50 -3.24 -19.61
C THR A 261 -3.15 -4.41 -18.87
N TYR A 262 -4.26 -4.90 -19.42
CA TYR A 262 -5.04 -6.00 -18.84
C TYR A 262 -5.07 -7.19 -19.77
N GLY A 263 -5.13 -8.40 -19.17
CA GLY A 263 -5.35 -9.65 -19.90
C GLY A 263 -6.75 -9.76 -20.48
N GLU A 264 -6.93 -10.70 -21.41
CA GLU A 264 -8.23 -10.91 -22.09
C GLU A 264 -9.21 -11.74 -21.26
N SER A 265 -8.74 -12.50 -20.27
CA SER A 265 -9.50 -13.63 -19.70
C SER A 265 -9.93 -13.45 -18.25
N GLY A 266 -9.59 -12.35 -17.58
CA GLY A 266 -9.86 -12.22 -16.15
C GLY A 266 -10.35 -10.85 -15.71
N ILE A 267 -11.14 -10.84 -14.64
CA ILE A 267 -11.50 -9.61 -13.93
C ILE A 267 -10.25 -9.08 -13.23
N GLY A 268 -9.80 -7.88 -13.61
CA GLY A 268 -8.71 -7.19 -12.91
C GLY A 268 -7.32 -7.80 -13.13
N GLU A 269 -7.15 -8.67 -14.12
CA GLU A 269 -5.84 -9.23 -14.47
C GLU A 269 -4.96 -8.16 -15.12
N ARG A 270 -4.26 -7.37 -14.31
CA ARG A 270 -3.27 -6.40 -14.80
C ARG A 270 -2.03 -7.13 -15.29
N VAL A 271 -1.66 -6.94 -16.54
CA VAL A 271 -0.45 -7.53 -17.13
C VAL A 271 0.75 -6.64 -16.83
N SER A 272 0.62 -5.34 -17.11
CA SER A 272 1.69 -4.37 -16.86
C SER A 272 1.20 -3.06 -16.31
N VAL A 273 2.12 -2.32 -15.74
CA VAL A 273 2.00 -0.90 -15.43
C VAL A 273 3.17 -0.16 -16.09
N ASP A 274 2.85 0.88 -16.86
CA ASP A 274 3.83 1.72 -17.52
C ASP A 274 3.89 3.06 -16.78
N LYS A 275 5.08 3.42 -16.28
CA LYS A 275 5.37 4.69 -15.62
C LYS A 275 6.45 5.42 -16.41
N SER A 276 6.09 6.56 -17.03
CA SER A 276 7.02 7.35 -17.86
C SER A 276 7.67 6.53 -18.96
N GLU A 277 8.91 6.09 -18.78
CA GLU A 277 9.69 5.31 -19.76
C GLU A 277 9.94 3.86 -19.30
N GLU A 278 9.40 3.47 -18.14
CA GLU A 278 9.62 2.14 -17.56
C GLU A 278 8.31 1.35 -17.54
N SER A 279 8.38 0.09 -17.93
CA SER A 279 7.29 -0.87 -17.87
C SER A 279 7.59 -1.91 -16.81
N SER A 280 6.62 -2.17 -15.94
CA SER A 280 6.70 -3.22 -14.94
C SER A 280 5.59 -4.23 -15.14
N TYR A 281 5.85 -5.49 -14.85
CA TYR A 281 4.92 -6.59 -15.09
C TYR A 281 4.46 -7.20 -13.78
N TYR A 282 3.17 -7.48 -13.65
CA TYR A 282 2.61 -8.11 -12.47
C TYR A 282 2.85 -9.62 -12.49
N LEU A 283 3.27 -10.15 -11.35
CA LEU A 283 3.43 -11.59 -11.12
C LEU A 283 2.26 -12.08 -10.26
N TYR A 284 1.66 -13.20 -10.67
CA TYR A 284 0.49 -13.77 -10.02
C TYR A 284 0.77 -15.17 -9.48
N ASP A 285 0.12 -15.52 -8.37
CA ASP A 285 0.03 -16.90 -7.90
C ASP A 285 -1.08 -17.66 -8.64
N GLY A 286 -1.22 -18.94 -8.32
CA GLY A 286 -2.26 -19.80 -8.92
C GLY A 286 -3.72 -19.43 -8.54
N ARG A 287 -3.92 -18.36 -7.75
CA ARG A 287 -5.22 -17.79 -7.35
C ARG A 287 -5.46 -16.40 -7.90
N ASN A 288 -4.65 -15.95 -8.85
CA ASN A 288 -4.67 -14.60 -9.38
C ASN A 288 -4.41 -13.49 -8.33
N SER A 289 -3.67 -13.79 -7.26
CA SER A 289 -3.20 -12.76 -6.34
C SER A 289 -1.86 -12.24 -6.82
N VAL A 290 -1.68 -10.91 -6.82
CA VAL A 290 -0.39 -10.30 -7.15
C VAL A 290 0.64 -10.69 -6.09
N THR A 291 1.72 -11.35 -6.50
CA THR A 291 2.81 -11.80 -5.61
C THR A 291 4.06 -10.94 -5.75
N GLY A 292 4.17 -10.19 -6.83
CA GLY A 292 5.32 -9.32 -7.09
C GLY A 292 5.15 -8.49 -8.34
N ILE A 293 6.12 -7.62 -8.58
CA ILE A 293 6.26 -6.81 -9.79
C ILE A 293 7.68 -7.01 -10.31
N LEU A 294 7.80 -7.31 -11.59
CA LEU A 294 9.05 -7.39 -12.32
C LEU A 294 9.26 -6.07 -13.04
N THR A 295 10.36 -5.38 -12.79
CA THR A 295 10.78 -4.12 -13.43
C THR A 295 11.85 -4.38 -14.48
#